data_3243b673b279bdb2fb6d660616660791
#
_entry.id   3243b673b279bdb2fb6d660616660791
#
_cell.length_a   1.000
_cell.length_b   1.000
_cell.length_c   1.000
_cell.angle_alpha   90.00
_cell.angle_beta   90.00
_cell.angle_gamma   90.00
#
_symmetry.space_group_name_H-M   'P 1'
#
loop_
_entity.id
_entity.type
_entity.pdbx_description
1 polymer ?
#
loop_
_entity_poly.entity_id
_entity_poly.type
_entity_poly.pdbx_seq_one_letter_code
_entity_poly.pdbx_strand_id
1 'polypeptide(L)'
;PQHIGPVGKDGRPRPIKATKEENVIPCDIVIVAIGQGIDSRAFAAAGIAVNRERFSALPDSIVEGSTKTFAGGDAVTGPSTVIRAIAAGKVAAANIDNFLGYNHVIHAAVEDIPEAPLSPTTACGRVNIRTRPACECVDNFDDIKEGMTEEEVLQESSRCLRCDHYGYGNFRGGRMRQW
;
A
#
# COMPACT_ATOMS: atom_id res chain seq x y z
N PRO A 1 11.98 28.10 2.89
CA PRO A 1 10.57 27.81 2.96
C PRO A 1 10.00 27.43 1.59
N GLN A 2 8.89 26.70 1.60
CA GLN A 2 8.20 26.23 0.39
C GLN A 2 6.71 26.57 0.51
N HIS A 3 6.04 26.69 -0.62
CA HIS A 3 4.57 26.78 -0.67
C HIS A 3 4.02 25.64 -1.55
N ILE A 4 2.74 25.36 -1.40
CA ILE A 4 2.06 24.35 -2.18
C ILE A 4 1.94 24.82 -3.62
N GLY A 5 2.52 24.06 -4.54
CA GLY A 5 2.44 24.30 -5.97
C GLY A 5 1.25 23.62 -6.64
N PRO A 6 1.16 23.65 -7.96
CA PRO A 6 0.10 22.98 -8.70
C PRO A 6 0.13 21.48 -8.52
N VAL A 7 -1.03 20.85 -8.64
CA VAL A 7 -1.18 19.40 -8.57
C VAL A 7 -0.50 18.74 -9.77
N GLY A 8 0.40 17.81 -9.51
CA GLY A 8 1.07 17.03 -10.54
C GLY A 8 0.16 15.98 -11.18
N LYS A 9 0.68 15.28 -12.21
CA LYS A 9 -0.07 14.18 -12.87
C LYS A 9 -0.42 13.01 -11.95
N ASP A 10 0.29 12.90 -10.83
CA ASP A 10 0.09 11.92 -9.76
C ASP A 10 -0.98 12.34 -8.73
N GLY A 11 -1.67 13.45 -8.98
CA GLY A 11 -2.70 13.99 -8.09
C GLY A 11 -2.15 14.68 -6.83
N ARG A 12 -0.81 14.84 -6.70
CA ARG A 12 -0.19 15.47 -5.53
C ARG A 12 0.36 16.85 -5.87
N PRO A 13 0.11 17.86 -5.02
CA PRO A 13 0.74 19.16 -5.19
C PRO A 13 2.25 19.04 -4.89
N ARG A 14 3.07 19.68 -5.73
CA ARG A 14 4.52 19.71 -5.52
C ARG A 14 4.93 20.95 -4.77
N PRO A 15 5.88 20.85 -3.84
CA PRO A 15 6.39 22.01 -3.16
C PRO A 15 7.20 22.89 -4.13
N ILE A 16 6.97 24.19 -4.08
CA ILE A 16 7.71 25.19 -4.83
C ILE A 16 8.46 26.07 -3.85
N LYS A 17 9.73 26.40 -4.18
CA LYS A 17 10.54 27.29 -3.34
C LYS A 17 9.83 28.64 -3.16
N ALA A 18 9.65 29.04 -1.91
CA ALA A 18 9.11 30.35 -1.57
C ALA A 18 10.22 31.38 -1.41
N THR A 19 9.91 32.65 -1.67
CA THR A 19 10.83 33.77 -1.48
C THR A 19 10.86 34.30 -0.03
N LYS A 20 10.13 33.65 0.88
CA LYS A 20 10.09 34.01 2.29
C LYS A 20 11.40 33.66 2.99
N GLU A 21 11.72 34.38 4.05
CA GLU A 21 12.83 34.06 4.92
C GLU A 21 12.69 32.67 5.54
N GLU A 22 13.80 32.00 5.78
CA GLU A 22 13.84 30.69 6.39
C GLU A 22 13.52 30.80 7.90
N ASN A 23 12.66 29.92 8.38
CA ASN A 23 12.40 29.80 9.81
C ASN A 23 13.47 28.91 10.44
N VAL A 24 14.13 29.41 11.46
CA VAL A 24 15.06 28.64 12.29
C VAL A 24 14.27 28.01 13.44
N ILE A 25 14.26 26.69 13.50
CA ILE A 25 13.64 25.94 14.60
C ILE A 25 14.76 25.34 15.43
N PRO A 26 14.98 25.81 16.68
CA PRO A 26 15.94 25.19 17.56
C PRO A 26 15.47 23.78 17.93
N CYS A 27 16.37 22.81 17.82
CA CYS A 27 16.08 21.42 18.15
C CYS A 27 17.38 20.68 18.46
N ASP A 28 17.28 19.63 19.26
CA ASP A 28 18.44 18.79 19.62
C ASP A 28 18.66 17.68 18.60
N ILE A 29 17.59 17.20 17.96
CA ILE A 29 17.63 16.09 17.03
C ILE A 29 16.75 16.41 15.80
N VAL A 30 17.27 16.10 14.62
CA VAL A 30 16.49 16.16 13.36
C VAL A 30 16.33 14.74 12.82
N ILE A 31 15.08 14.31 12.64
CA ILE A 31 14.75 13.02 12.05
C ILE A 31 14.27 13.24 10.62
N VAL A 32 15.01 12.70 9.65
CA VAL A 32 14.65 12.74 8.23
C VAL A 32 13.81 11.51 7.89
N ALA A 33 12.52 11.73 7.63
CA ALA A 33 11.53 10.67 7.32
C ALA A 33 10.77 10.96 6.01
N ILE A 34 11.49 11.45 4.98
CA ILE A 34 10.90 11.91 3.71
C ILE A 34 10.77 10.82 2.64
N GLY A 35 11.12 9.59 2.98
CA GLY A 35 11.03 8.45 2.09
C GLY A 35 12.31 7.64 2.01
N GLN A 36 12.22 6.53 1.32
CA GLN A 36 13.34 5.63 1.06
C GLN A 36 13.51 5.44 -0.43
N GLY A 37 14.74 5.29 -0.88
CA GLY A 37 15.13 4.94 -2.24
C GLY A 37 15.76 3.55 -2.30
N ILE A 38 15.93 3.05 -3.51
CA ILE A 38 16.60 1.77 -3.75
C ILE A 38 18.02 2.08 -4.21
N ASP A 39 19.00 1.46 -3.60
CA ASP A 39 20.36 1.51 -4.14
C ASP A 39 20.51 0.49 -5.27
N SER A 40 20.21 0.94 -6.46
CA SER A 40 20.25 0.12 -7.68
C SER A 40 21.60 0.19 -8.42
N ARG A 41 22.59 0.91 -7.91
CA ARG A 41 23.87 1.16 -8.60
C ARG A 41 24.65 -0.11 -8.91
N ALA A 42 24.74 -1.02 -7.95
CA ALA A 42 25.44 -2.30 -8.16
C ALA A 42 24.74 -3.16 -9.23
N PHE A 43 23.43 -3.14 -9.28
CA PHE A 43 22.64 -3.86 -10.27
C PHE A 43 22.77 -3.24 -11.66
N ALA A 44 22.76 -1.92 -11.76
CA ALA A 44 23.00 -1.20 -13.01
C ALA A 44 24.42 -1.51 -13.56
N ALA A 45 25.41 -1.54 -12.69
CA ALA A 45 26.78 -1.93 -13.06
C ALA A 45 26.89 -3.39 -13.54
N ALA A 46 26.01 -4.27 -13.05
CA ALA A 46 25.88 -5.66 -13.53
C ALA A 46 25.03 -5.81 -14.80
N GLY A 47 24.62 -4.71 -15.43
CA GLY A 47 23.85 -4.73 -16.68
C GLY A 47 22.33 -4.90 -16.49
N ILE A 48 21.82 -4.80 -15.29
CA ILE A 48 20.39 -4.83 -15.01
C ILE A 48 19.76 -3.48 -15.40
N ALA A 49 18.68 -3.51 -16.17
CA ALA A 49 17.99 -2.29 -16.60
C ALA A 49 17.38 -1.55 -15.41
N VAL A 50 17.81 -0.30 -15.24
CA VAL A 50 17.37 0.60 -14.16
C VAL A 50 16.91 1.93 -14.75
N ASN A 51 15.76 2.40 -14.29
CA ASN A 51 15.22 3.71 -14.64
C ASN A 51 14.89 4.48 -13.35
N ARG A 52 15.55 5.63 -13.15
CA ARG A 52 15.38 6.48 -11.96
C ARG A 52 15.46 5.68 -10.65
N GLU A 53 16.55 4.92 -10.49
CA GLU A 53 16.84 4.09 -9.32
C GLU A 53 15.88 2.90 -9.09
N ARG A 54 15.02 2.58 -10.07
CA ARG A 54 14.11 1.43 -10.02
C ARG A 54 14.43 0.46 -11.15
N PHE A 55 14.15 -0.81 -10.93
CA PHE A 55 14.30 -1.79 -11.99
C PHE A 55 13.21 -1.59 -13.05
N SER A 56 13.61 -1.62 -14.32
CA SER A 56 12.68 -1.66 -15.44
C SER A 56 12.24 -3.10 -15.66
N ALA A 57 11.00 -3.43 -15.29
CA ALA A 57 10.44 -4.75 -15.47
C ALA A 57 9.14 -4.69 -16.29
N LEU A 58 8.93 -5.72 -17.08
CA LEU A 58 7.72 -5.96 -17.85
C LEU A 58 6.56 -6.43 -16.93
N PRO A 59 5.31 -6.46 -17.41
CA PRO A 59 4.17 -6.93 -16.60
C PRO A 59 4.29 -8.36 -16.06
N ASP A 60 5.08 -9.20 -16.68
CA ASP A 60 5.43 -10.56 -16.25
C ASP A 60 6.59 -10.61 -15.25
N SER A 61 7.02 -9.48 -14.73
CA SER A 61 8.14 -9.31 -13.81
C SER A 61 9.53 -9.57 -14.41
N ILE A 62 9.65 -9.85 -15.70
CA ILE A 62 10.96 -9.98 -16.34
C ILE A 62 11.59 -8.60 -16.49
N VAL A 63 12.84 -8.46 -16.06
CA VAL A 63 13.59 -7.21 -16.22
C VAL A 63 13.90 -6.99 -17.69
N GLU A 64 13.68 -5.77 -18.18
CA GLU A 64 13.95 -5.40 -19.58
C GLU A 64 15.38 -5.74 -20.00
N GLY A 65 15.50 -6.37 -21.15
CA GLY A 65 16.80 -6.82 -21.68
C GLY A 65 17.38 -8.07 -21.02
N SER A 66 16.68 -8.68 -20.06
CA SER A 66 17.06 -9.95 -19.44
C SER A 66 16.05 -11.05 -19.78
N THR A 67 16.54 -12.29 -19.80
CA THR A 67 15.68 -13.47 -19.95
C THR A 67 15.61 -14.32 -18.68
N LYS A 68 16.37 -13.95 -17.65
CA LYS A 68 16.57 -14.76 -16.43
C LYS A 68 16.44 -13.96 -15.13
N THR A 69 16.19 -12.66 -15.23
CA THR A 69 16.11 -11.76 -14.07
C THR A 69 14.68 -11.31 -13.89
N PHE A 70 14.14 -11.49 -12.70
CA PHE A 70 12.79 -11.09 -12.35
C PHE A 70 12.85 -10.04 -11.25
N ALA A 71 11.97 -9.06 -11.30
CA ALA A 71 11.85 -8.02 -10.29
C ALA A 71 10.39 -7.64 -10.08
N GLY A 72 10.05 -7.22 -8.85
CA GLY A 72 8.71 -6.79 -8.50
C GLY A 72 8.67 -5.98 -7.22
N GLY A 73 7.46 -5.58 -6.80
CA GLY A 73 7.24 -4.78 -5.61
C GLY A 73 7.82 -3.38 -5.72
N ASP A 74 8.22 -2.82 -4.59
CA ASP A 74 8.73 -1.44 -4.51
C ASP A 74 10.00 -1.21 -5.34
N ALA A 75 10.75 -2.27 -5.60
CA ALA A 75 11.94 -2.22 -6.45
C ALA A 75 11.63 -1.82 -7.91
N VAL A 76 10.41 -2.08 -8.37
CA VAL A 76 9.90 -1.71 -9.70
C VAL A 76 8.98 -0.50 -9.64
N THR A 77 8.01 -0.52 -8.75
CA THR A 77 6.95 0.49 -8.70
C THR A 77 7.30 1.71 -7.84
N GLY A 78 8.29 1.60 -6.97
CA GLY A 78 8.57 2.51 -5.86
C GLY A 78 7.67 2.23 -4.66
N PRO A 79 7.89 2.93 -3.53
CA PRO A 79 7.17 2.71 -2.28
C PRO A 79 5.65 2.69 -2.47
N SER A 80 5.02 1.61 -2.02
CA SER A 80 3.59 1.37 -2.20
C SER A 80 3.01 0.61 -1.00
N THR A 81 1.90 -0.08 -1.17
CA THR A 81 1.27 -0.86 -0.11
C THR A 81 1.83 -2.28 -0.04
N VAL A 82 1.82 -2.86 1.17
CA VAL A 82 2.23 -4.26 1.40
C VAL A 82 1.46 -5.23 0.49
N ILE A 83 0.16 -5.00 0.29
CA ILE A 83 -0.67 -5.83 -0.58
C ILE A 83 -0.15 -5.84 -2.01
N ARG A 84 0.27 -4.69 -2.54
CA ARG A 84 0.85 -4.61 -3.89
C ARG A 84 2.21 -5.31 -3.98
N ALA A 85 3.03 -5.22 -2.94
CA ALA A 85 4.30 -5.93 -2.90
C ALA A 85 4.11 -7.45 -2.89
N ILE A 86 3.16 -7.95 -2.08
CA ILE A 86 2.79 -9.38 -2.06
C ILE A 86 2.25 -9.83 -3.43
N ALA A 87 1.38 -9.03 -4.05
CA ALA A 87 0.84 -9.32 -5.36
C ALA A 87 1.95 -9.44 -6.42
N ALA A 88 2.88 -8.48 -6.45
CA ALA A 88 4.02 -8.51 -7.35
C ALA A 88 4.93 -9.73 -7.11
N GLY A 89 5.14 -10.11 -5.84
CA GLY A 89 5.88 -11.31 -5.49
C GLY A 89 5.24 -12.60 -6.01
N LYS A 90 3.92 -12.71 -5.93
CA LYS A 90 3.18 -13.85 -6.49
C LYS A 90 3.31 -13.93 -8.02
N VAL A 91 3.20 -12.78 -8.71
CA VAL A 91 3.39 -12.71 -10.16
C VAL A 91 4.80 -13.15 -10.53
N ALA A 92 5.82 -12.63 -9.86
CA ALA A 92 7.21 -13.01 -10.10
C ALA A 92 7.42 -14.50 -9.85
N ALA A 93 6.90 -15.07 -8.77
CA ALA A 93 7.02 -16.48 -8.43
C ALA A 93 6.39 -17.37 -9.51
N ALA A 94 5.18 -17.04 -9.98
CA ALA A 94 4.50 -17.79 -11.03
C ALA A 94 5.30 -17.77 -12.36
N ASN A 95 5.87 -16.61 -12.71
CA ASN A 95 6.65 -16.49 -13.94
C ASN A 95 8.01 -17.17 -13.83
N ILE A 96 8.64 -17.19 -12.66
CA ILE A 96 9.85 -17.98 -12.40
C ILE A 96 9.55 -19.48 -12.50
N ASP A 97 8.43 -19.92 -11.93
CA ASP A 97 7.98 -21.31 -11.99
C ASP A 97 7.80 -21.76 -13.45
N ASN A 98 7.11 -20.97 -14.25
CA ASN A 98 6.93 -21.22 -15.68
C ASN A 98 8.27 -21.19 -16.45
N PHE A 99 9.16 -20.25 -16.12
CA PHE A 99 10.48 -20.16 -16.73
C PHE A 99 11.32 -21.43 -16.47
N LEU A 100 11.17 -22.04 -15.31
CA LEU A 100 11.84 -23.28 -14.93
C LEU A 100 11.17 -24.54 -15.52
N GLY A 101 10.07 -24.36 -16.26
CA GLY A 101 9.35 -25.46 -16.91
C GLY A 101 8.29 -26.13 -16.01
N TYR A 102 7.94 -25.50 -14.90
CA TYR A 102 6.87 -25.96 -14.01
C TYR A 102 5.59 -25.18 -14.26
N ASN A 103 4.52 -25.61 -13.64
CA ASN A 103 3.21 -24.94 -13.69
C ASN A 103 2.44 -25.19 -12.39
N HIS A 104 3.05 -24.79 -11.27
CA HIS A 104 2.40 -24.93 -9.98
C HIS A 104 1.36 -23.82 -9.81
N VAL A 105 0.18 -24.20 -9.36
CA VAL A 105 -0.87 -23.23 -9.02
C VAL A 105 -0.81 -22.92 -7.52
N ILE A 106 -0.55 -21.68 -7.20
CA ILE A 106 -0.63 -21.23 -5.81
C ILE A 106 -2.10 -21.07 -5.44
N HIS A 107 -2.62 -22.05 -4.72
CA HIS A 107 -3.96 -21.96 -4.14
C HIS A 107 -3.89 -21.19 -2.82
N ALA A 108 -4.55 -20.04 -2.73
CA ALA A 108 -4.96 -19.55 -1.43
C ALA A 108 -6.11 -20.44 -0.96
N ALA A 109 -5.99 -21.07 0.19
CA ALA A 109 -7.13 -21.69 0.86
C ALA A 109 -8.09 -20.55 1.22
N VAL A 110 -9.07 -20.31 0.36
CA VAL A 110 -10.18 -19.42 0.68
C VAL A 110 -11.18 -20.31 1.38
N GLU A 111 -11.38 -20.10 2.69
CA GLU A 111 -12.49 -20.72 3.39
C GLU A 111 -13.78 -20.22 2.72
N ASP A 112 -14.69 -21.13 2.39
CA ASP A 112 -16.03 -20.79 1.96
C ASP A 112 -16.74 -20.11 3.13
N ILE A 113 -16.81 -18.79 3.07
CA ILE A 113 -17.54 -18.01 4.07
C ILE A 113 -19.03 -18.24 3.80
N PRO A 114 -19.77 -18.84 4.76
CA PRO A 114 -21.18 -19.13 4.55
C PRO A 114 -21.96 -17.85 4.27
N GLU A 115 -22.92 -17.93 3.35
CA GLU A 115 -23.82 -16.81 3.06
C GLU A 115 -24.54 -16.38 4.33
N ALA A 116 -24.20 -15.19 4.82
CA ALA A 116 -24.97 -14.60 5.90
C ALA A 116 -26.21 -13.90 5.32
N PRO A 117 -27.38 -14.08 5.94
CA PRO A 117 -28.58 -13.38 5.51
C PRO A 117 -28.33 -11.87 5.57
N LEU A 118 -28.70 -11.16 4.52
CA LEU A 118 -28.69 -9.70 4.49
C LEU A 118 -29.69 -9.20 5.53
N SER A 119 -29.19 -8.73 6.66
CA SER A 119 -30.02 -8.01 7.62
C SER A 119 -30.25 -6.58 7.14
N PRO A 120 -31.46 -6.04 7.24
CA PRO A 120 -31.71 -4.65 6.93
C PRO A 120 -30.82 -3.79 7.83
N THR A 121 -29.98 -2.95 7.22
CA THR A 121 -29.13 -2.04 7.96
C THR A 121 -29.96 -0.87 8.48
N THR A 122 -29.80 -0.54 9.77
CA THR A 122 -30.43 0.65 10.32
C THR A 122 -29.68 1.89 9.85
N ALA A 123 -30.40 2.86 9.31
CA ALA A 123 -29.79 4.14 8.93
C ALA A 123 -29.32 4.88 10.19
N CYS A 124 -28.02 4.86 10.43
CA CYS A 124 -27.38 5.57 11.55
C CYS A 124 -26.12 6.28 11.07
N GLY A 125 -25.71 7.31 11.82
CA GLY A 125 -24.48 8.05 11.54
C GLY A 125 -23.23 7.22 11.81
N ARG A 126 -22.11 7.69 11.29
CA ARG A 126 -20.79 7.11 11.59
C ARG A 126 -20.36 7.49 13.01
N VAL A 127 -19.77 6.56 13.73
CA VAL A 127 -19.15 6.85 15.02
C VAL A 127 -17.85 7.65 14.80
N ASN A 128 -17.71 8.74 15.55
CA ASN A 128 -16.50 9.54 15.57
C ASN A 128 -15.62 9.06 16.72
N ILE A 129 -14.58 8.31 16.40
CA ILE A 129 -13.61 7.86 17.40
C ILE A 129 -12.95 9.09 18.03
N ARG A 130 -12.98 9.14 19.36
CA ARG A 130 -12.34 10.21 20.11
C ARG A 130 -10.82 10.11 19.97
N THR A 131 -10.20 11.27 19.89
CA THR A 131 -8.74 11.40 19.82
C THR A 131 -8.29 12.22 21.01
N ARG A 132 -7.28 11.74 21.73
CA ARG A 132 -6.69 12.47 22.85
C ARG A 132 -6.11 13.82 22.38
N PRO A 133 -6.21 14.88 23.17
CA PRO A 133 -5.57 16.16 22.87
C PRO A 133 -4.05 15.99 22.68
N ALA A 134 -3.46 16.73 21.75
CA ALA A 134 -2.04 16.62 21.46
C ALA A 134 -1.17 16.86 22.71
N CYS A 135 -1.55 17.78 23.58
CA CYS A 135 -0.81 18.07 24.82
C CYS A 135 -0.75 16.87 25.80
N GLU A 136 -1.67 15.93 25.71
CA GLU A 136 -1.69 14.72 26.55
C GLU A 136 -0.89 13.57 25.93
N CYS A 137 -0.44 13.74 24.69
CA CYS A 137 0.28 12.68 23.95
C CYS A 137 1.79 12.94 23.82
N VAL A 138 2.31 14.05 24.35
CA VAL A 138 3.70 14.49 24.12
C VAL A 138 4.70 13.63 24.89
N ASP A 139 4.32 13.17 26.10
CA ASP A 139 5.26 12.54 27.04
C ASP A 139 5.02 11.05 27.23
N ASN A 140 4.19 10.42 26.38
CA ASN A 140 3.86 9.00 26.50
C ASN A 140 3.60 8.36 25.14
N PHE A 141 3.55 7.04 25.12
CA PHE A 141 3.21 6.21 23.94
C PHE A 141 1.85 5.53 24.09
N ASP A 142 0.97 6.08 24.93
CA ASP A 142 -0.39 5.57 25.04
C ASP A 142 -1.17 5.83 23.75
N ASP A 143 -2.22 5.05 23.53
CA ASP A 143 -3.04 5.15 22.32
C ASP A 143 -3.59 6.58 22.15
N ILE A 144 -3.34 7.15 20.98
CA ILE A 144 -3.82 8.48 20.61
C ILE A 144 -5.33 8.46 20.33
N LYS A 145 -5.80 7.37 19.71
CA LYS A 145 -7.23 7.16 19.45
C LYS A 145 -7.82 6.31 20.58
N GLU A 146 -8.83 6.84 21.22
CA GLU A 146 -9.61 6.08 22.19
C GLU A 146 -10.41 4.99 21.45
N GLY A 147 -10.62 3.87 22.09
CA GLY A 147 -11.45 2.80 21.54
C GLY A 147 -12.92 3.23 21.40
N MET A 148 -13.71 2.36 20.81
CA MET A 148 -15.15 2.49 20.76
C MET A 148 -15.76 1.85 22.01
N THR A 149 -16.88 2.39 22.49
CA THR A 149 -17.73 1.70 23.46
C THR A 149 -18.47 0.55 22.79
N GLU A 150 -19.05 -0.35 23.57
CA GLU A 150 -19.84 -1.47 23.04
C GLU A 150 -21.00 -0.98 22.18
N GLU A 151 -21.71 0.06 22.61
CA GLU A 151 -22.79 0.68 21.83
C GLU A 151 -22.28 1.27 20.52
N GLU A 152 -21.13 1.92 20.52
CA GLU A 152 -20.49 2.47 19.32
C GLU A 152 -20.07 1.37 18.34
N VAL A 153 -19.54 0.24 18.85
CA VAL A 153 -19.22 -0.93 18.04
C VAL A 153 -20.47 -1.53 17.41
N LEU A 154 -21.54 -1.68 18.19
CA LEU A 154 -22.83 -2.16 17.70
C LEU A 154 -23.43 -1.24 16.63
N GLN A 155 -23.31 0.09 16.84
CA GLN A 155 -23.73 1.08 15.85
C GLN A 155 -22.95 0.95 14.55
N GLU A 156 -21.61 0.89 14.58
CA GLU A 156 -20.80 0.74 13.38
C GLU A 156 -21.01 -0.63 12.69
N SER A 157 -21.16 -1.70 13.44
CA SER A 157 -21.43 -3.03 12.89
C SER A 157 -22.81 -3.10 12.23
N SER A 158 -23.80 -2.40 12.76
CA SER A 158 -25.16 -2.35 12.19
C SER A 158 -25.21 -1.67 10.82
N ARG A 159 -24.22 -0.84 10.48
CA ARG A 159 -24.05 -0.18 9.18
C ARG A 159 -23.33 -1.04 8.14
N CYS A 160 -22.82 -2.20 8.55
CA CYS A 160 -22.01 -3.05 7.69
C CYS A 160 -22.84 -3.56 6.51
N LEU A 161 -22.40 -3.24 5.29
CA LEU A 161 -23.02 -3.70 4.06
C LEU A 161 -22.61 -5.12 3.65
N ARG A 162 -21.82 -5.80 4.48
CA ARG A 162 -21.29 -7.14 4.18
C ARG A 162 -20.64 -7.22 2.79
N CYS A 163 -19.74 -6.29 2.49
CA CYS A 163 -19.01 -6.24 1.22
C CYS A 163 -18.11 -7.47 0.99
N ASP A 164 -17.75 -8.19 2.05
CA ASP A 164 -17.12 -9.50 2.02
C ASP A 164 -17.94 -10.50 1.21
N HIS A 165 -19.27 -10.47 1.35
CA HIS A 165 -20.20 -11.32 0.65
C HIS A 165 -20.27 -11.02 -0.86
N TYR A 166 -20.16 -9.76 -1.24
CA TYR A 166 -20.18 -9.37 -2.66
C TYR A 166 -18.82 -9.52 -3.35
N GLY A 167 -17.73 -9.54 -2.59
CA GLY A 167 -16.38 -9.45 -3.14
C GLY A 167 -15.69 -10.78 -3.39
N TYR A 168 -15.91 -11.78 -2.58
CA TYR A 168 -15.10 -13.00 -2.59
C TYR A 168 -15.74 -14.21 -3.26
N GLY A 169 -17.05 -14.41 -3.12
CA GLY A 169 -17.72 -15.59 -3.64
C GLY A 169 -18.05 -15.53 -5.12
N ASN A 170 -18.52 -14.41 -5.61
CA ASN A 170 -19.05 -14.24 -6.96
C ASN A 170 -18.15 -13.45 -7.90
N PHE A 171 -17.14 -12.73 -7.37
CA PHE A 171 -16.14 -12.06 -8.20
C PHE A 171 -15.08 -13.06 -8.68
N ARG A 172 -15.50 -14.13 -9.31
CA ARG A 172 -14.65 -14.96 -10.18
C ARG A 172 -14.29 -14.22 -11.47
N GLY A 173 -14.49 -12.91 -11.47
CA GLY A 173 -14.11 -12.03 -12.56
C GLY A 173 -12.60 -11.95 -12.68
N GLY A 174 -12.08 -12.66 -13.64
CA GLY A 174 -10.91 -12.37 -14.46
C GLY A 174 -9.55 -12.03 -13.80
N ARG A 175 -9.53 -11.55 -12.58
CA ARG A 175 -8.28 -11.17 -11.88
C ARG A 175 -7.56 -12.33 -11.21
N MET A 176 -8.23 -13.45 -10.99
CA MET A 176 -7.60 -14.65 -10.40
C MET A 176 -6.78 -15.47 -11.41
N ARG A 177 -6.79 -15.11 -12.69
CA ARG A 177 -5.95 -15.72 -13.71
C ARG A 177 -4.62 -15.01 -13.97
N GLN A 178 -4.36 -13.91 -13.24
CA GLN A 178 -3.14 -13.11 -13.35
C GLN A 178 -2.27 -13.13 -12.08
N TRP A 179 -2.55 -14.05 -11.17
CA TRP A 179 -1.73 -14.31 -10.00
C TRP A 179 -0.85 -15.52 -10.26
#